data_28988e85cb68ffb82764a98940bc33bf
#
_entry.id   28988e85cb68ffb82764a98940bc33bf
#
_cell.length_a   1.000
_cell.length_b   1.000
_cell.length_c   1.000
_cell.angle_alpha   90.00
_cell.angle_beta   90.00
_cell.angle_gamma   90.00
#
_symmetry.space_group_name_H-M   'P 1'
#
loop_
_entity.id
_entity.type
_entity.pdbx_description
1 polymer ?
#
loop_
_entity_poly.entity_id
_entity_poly.type
_entity_poly.pdbx_seq_one_letter_code
_entity_poly.pdbx_strand_id
1 'polypeptide(L)'
;VEYNDAIKNRLRRMEGQLRGVLNMMEQQKDCREVVTQLSAIRSAVDRAIGTIVASNLESCIRTELDQGNEPNHVIKEAVEMLVKSR
;
A
#
# COMPACT_ATOMS: atom_id res chain seq x y z
N VAL A 1 -5.46 -10.31 10.80
CA VAL A 1 -4.43 -9.27 10.66
C VAL A 1 -4.98 -7.93 11.14
N GLU A 2 -4.28 -7.30 12.04
CA GLU A 2 -4.65 -5.98 12.52
C GLU A 2 -3.85 -4.92 11.76
N TYR A 3 -4.56 -3.90 11.30
CA TYR A 3 -3.95 -2.75 10.64
C TYR A 3 -3.86 -1.61 11.64
N ASN A 4 -2.67 -1.06 11.83
CA ASN A 4 -2.47 0.02 12.79
C ASN A 4 -3.00 1.36 12.26
N ASP A 5 -3.11 2.33 13.17
CA ASP A 5 -3.65 3.65 12.83
C ASP A 5 -2.76 4.40 11.83
N ALA A 6 -1.45 4.16 11.88
CA ALA A 6 -0.53 4.81 10.94
C ALA A 6 -0.84 4.46 9.50
N ILE A 7 -1.09 3.18 9.21
CA ILE A 7 -1.42 2.74 7.84
C ILE A 7 -2.82 3.22 7.43
N LYS A 8 -3.77 3.17 8.35
CA LYS A 8 -5.12 3.67 8.07
C LYS A 8 -5.12 5.17 7.77
N ASN A 9 -4.31 5.93 8.49
CA ASN A 9 -4.18 7.38 8.27
C ASN A 9 -3.53 7.69 6.93
N ARG A 10 -2.58 6.87 6.49
CA ARG A 10 -2.01 6.99 5.15
C ARG A 10 -3.09 6.84 4.07
N LEU A 11 -3.96 5.83 4.22
CA LEU A 11 -5.04 5.60 3.27
C LEU A 11 -6.07 6.73 3.30
N ARG A 12 -6.39 7.27 4.48
CA ARG A 12 -7.28 8.42 4.59
C ARG A 12 -6.70 9.65 3.90
N ARG A 13 -5.38 9.83 3.98
CA ARG A 13 -4.70 10.92 3.27
C ARG A 13 -4.83 10.73 1.76
N MET A 14 -4.66 9.51 1.26
CA MET A 14 -4.83 9.19 -0.16
C MET A 14 -6.27 9.44 -0.61
N GLU A 15 -7.24 9.10 0.22
CA GLU A 15 -8.65 9.37 -0.03
C GLU A 15 -8.88 10.87 -0.24
N GLY A 16 -8.31 11.70 0.63
CA GLY A 16 -8.37 13.16 0.48
C GLY A 16 -7.69 13.65 -0.79
N GLN A 17 -6.55 13.06 -1.14
CA GLN A 17 -5.85 13.39 -2.38
C GLN A 17 -6.67 13.04 -3.62
N LEU A 18 -7.38 11.90 -3.60
CA LEU A 18 -8.27 11.52 -4.70
C LEU A 18 -9.43 12.50 -4.85
N ARG A 19 -10.00 12.95 -3.74
CA ARG A 19 -11.03 13.99 -3.78
C ARG A 19 -10.49 15.29 -4.39
N GLY A 20 -9.26 15.64 -4.04
CA GLY A 20 -8.58 16.79 -4.63
C GLY A 20 -8.44 16.66 -6.13
N VAL A 21 -8.12 15.47 -6.64
CA VAL A 21 -8.04 15.22 -8.09
C VAL A 21 -9.40 15.39 -8.76
N LEU A 22 -10.46 14.86 -8.14
CA LEU A 22 -11.82 15.04 -8.68
C LEU A 22 -12.19 16.52 -8.78
N ASN A 23 -11.82 17.31 -7.75
CA ASN A 23 -12.04 18.77 -7.79
C ASN A 23 -11.26 19.43 -8.92
N MET A 24 -10.03 19.00 -9.15
CA MET A 24 -9.21 19.50 -10.27
C MET A 24 -9.89 19.23 -11.61
N MET A 25 -10.48 18.04 -11.77
CA MET A 25 -11.22 17.68 -12.98
C MET A 25 -12.45 18.56 -13.17
N GLU A 26 -13.20 18.81 -12.10
CA GLU A 26 -14.38 19.69 -12.15
C GLU A 26 -14.01 21.13 -12.48
N GLN A 27 -12.85 21.58 -12.02
CA GLN A 27 -12.31 22.91 -12.34
C GLN A 27 -11.64 22.95 -13.72
N GLN A 28 -11.64 21.84 -14.45
CA GLN A 28 -11.03 21.70 -15.76
C GLN A 28 -9.55 22.06 -15.77
N LYS A 29 -8.84 21.62 -14.74
CA LYS A 29 -7.39 21.79 -14.66
C LYS A 29 -6.70 21.01 -15.77
N ASP A 30 -5.51 21.47 -16.12
CA ASP A 30 -4.67 20.89 -17.14
C ASP A 30 -4.44 19.38 -16.87
N CYS A 31 -4.50 18.60 -17.92
CA CYS A 31 -4.24 17.15 -17.89
C CYS A 31 -2.91 16.83 -17.20
N ARG A 32 -1.86 17.62 -17.46
CA ARG A 32 -0.55 17.42 -16.85
C ARG A 32 -0.62 17.51 -15.32
N GLU A 33 -1.35 18.48 -14.80
CA GLU A 33 -1.51 18.65 -13.36
C GLU A 33 -2.24 17.47 -12.74
N VAL A 34 -3.31 17.00 -13.38
CA VAL A 34 -4.10 15.85 -12.94
C VAL A 34 -3.23 14.59 -12.92
N VAL A 35 -2.50 14.33 -13.98
CA VAL A 35 -1.63 13.15 -14.10
C VAL A 35 -0.51 13.20 -13.06
N THR A 36 0.07 14.38 -12.81
CA THR A 36 1.12 14.55 -11.80
C THR A 36 0.60 14.17 -10.41
N GLN A 37 -0.61 14.61 -10.07
CA GLN A 37 -1.22 14.26 -8.78
C GLN A 37 -1.54 12.77 -8.67
N LEU A 38 -2.08 12.17 -9.75
CA LEU A 38 -2.34 10.74 -9.77
C LEU A 38 -1.06 9.91 -9.66
N SER A 39 0.03 10.36 -10.28
CA SER A 39 1.33 9.68 -10.15
C SER A 39 1.84 9.72 -8.71
N ALA A 40 1.65 10.84 -8.01
CA ALA A 40 2.01 10.95 -6.60
C ALA A 40 1.19 10.00 -5.73
N ILE A 41 -0.12 9.89 -6.02
CA ILE A 41 -1.02 8.96 -5.32
C ILE A 41 -0.60 7.52 -5.58
N ARG A 42 -0.27 7.19 -6.83
CA ARG A 42 0.21 5.85 -7.18
C ARG A 42 1.46 5.48 -6.37
N SER A 43 2.42 6.38 -6.26
CA SER A 43 3.63 6.16 -5.46
C SER A 43 3.30 5.95 -3.98
N ALA A 44 2.34 6.71 -3.45
CA ALA A 44 1.89 6.56 -2.07
C ALA A 44 1.23 5.20 -1.84
N VAL A 45 0.41 4.74 -2.81
CA VAL A 45 -0.22 3.42 -2.77
C VAL A 45 0.84 2.32 -2.79
N ASP A 46 1.85 2.43 -3.65
CA ASP A 46 2.95 1.47 -3.72
C ASP A 46 3.68 1.35 -2.39
N ARG A 47 3.96 2.46 -1.73
CA ARG A 47 4.60 2.46 -0.41
C ARG A 47 3.70 1.81 0.64
N ALA A 48 2.39 2.06 0.58
CA ALA A 48 1.44 1.45 1.50
C ALA A 48 1.39 -0.07 1.32
N ILE A 49 1.39 -0.54 0.07
CA ILE A 49 1.42 -1.97 -0.24
C ILE A 49 2.67 -2.60 0.37
N GLY A 50 3.84 -2.01 0.14
CA GLY A 50 5.10 -2.50 0.68
C GLY A 50 5.08 -2.57 2.21
N THR A 51 4.57 -1.53 2.86
CA THR A 51 4.48 -1.48 4.32
C THR A 51 3.54 -2.57 4.85
N ILE A 52 2.39 -2.76 4.21
CA ILE A 52 1.41 -3.77 4.62
C ILE A 52 1.99 -5.18 4.45
N VAL A 53 2.60 -5.46 3.30
CA VAL A 53 3.19 -6.77 3.02
C VAL A 53 4.33 -7.06 3.99
N ALA A 54 5.22 -6.09 4.25
CA ALA A 54 6.34 -6.28 5.17
C ALA A 54 5.87 -6.54 6.60
N SER A 55 4.87 -5.79 7.07
CA SER A 55 4.31 -5.94 8.41
C SER A 55 3.63 -7.32 8.59
N ASN A 56 2.86 -7.74 7.59
CA ASN A 56 2.21 -9.05 7.59
C ASN A 56 3.24 -10.18 7.56
N LEU A 57 4.29 -10.02 6.73
CA LEU A 57 5.36 -11.02 6.62
C LEU A 57 6.09 -11.18 7.94
N GLU A 58 6.43 -10.08 8.62
CA GLU A 58 7.08 -10.13 9.93
C GLU A 58 6.26 -10.94 10.93
N SER A 59 4.96 -10.69 11.00
CA SER A 59 4.02 -11.40 11.86
C SER A 59 3.94 -12.88 11.51
N CYS A 60 3.85 -13.20 10.22
CA CYS A 60 3.77 -14.58 9.73
C CYS A 60 5.06 -15.36 10.03
N ILE A 61 6.22 -14.75 9.82
CA ILE A 61 7.52 -15.39 10.14
C ILE A 61 7.59 -15.72 11.62
N ARG A 62 7.22 -14.79 12.47
CA ARG A 62 7.25 -14.98 13.92
C ARG A 62 6.35 -16.14 14.34
N THR A 63 5.14 -16.20 13.79
CA THR A 63 4.19 -17.29 14.06
C THR A 63 4.76 -18.65 13.64
N GLU A 64 5.35 -18.74 12.44
CA GLU A 64 5.93 -19.98 11.94
C GLU A 64 7.10 -20.44 12.82
N LEU A 65 7.98 -19.53 13.20
CA LEU A 65 9.10 -19.86 14.08
C LEU A 65 8.64 -20.32 15.46
N ASP A 66 7.61 -19.71 16.03
CA ASP A 66 7.04 -20.08 17.32
C ASP A 66 6.43 -21.49 17.27
N GLN A 67 5.93 -21.91 16.11
CA GLN A 67 5.37 -23.25 15.90
C GLN A 67 6.44 -24.27 15.50
N GLY A 68 7.70 -23.87 15.40
CA GLY A 68 8.81 -24.73 15.00
C GLY A 68 8.87 -25.00 13.49
N ASN A 69 8.16 -24.24 12.70
CA ASN A 69 8.14 -24.38 11.24
C ASN A 69 9.15 -23.43 10.59
N GLU A 70 9.55 -23.75 9.36
CA GLU A 70 10.37 -22.85 8.56
C GLU A 70 9.48 -21.81 7.87
N PRO A 71 9.94 -20.54 7.77
CA PRO A 71 9.11 -19.47 7.22
C PRO A 71 9.14 -19.34 5.69
N ASN A 72 9.74 -20.28 4.98
CA ASN A 72 9.99 -20.17 3.53
C ASN A 72 8.74 -19.90 2.71
N HIS A 73 7.63 -20.56 3.03
CA HIS A 73 6.39 -20.41 2.26
C HIS A 73 5.74 -19.03 2.46
N VAL A 74 5.84 -18.45 3.66
CA VAL A 74 5.27 -17.12 3.90
C VAL A 74 6.10 -16.03 3.21
N ILE A 75 7.41 -16.22 3.13
CA ILE A 75 8.30 -15.32 2.39
C ILE A 75 7.95 -15.37 0.90
N LYS A 76 7.77 -16.56 0.36
CA LYS A 76 7.38 -16.76 -1.04
C LYS A 76 6.06 -16.08 -1.37
N GLU A 77 5.07 -16.24 -0.50
CA GLU A 77 3.76 -15.57 -0.66
C GLU A 77 3.90 -14.05 -0.68
N ALA A 78 4.71 -13.49 0.20
CA ALA A 78 4.94 -12.05 0.25
C ALA A 78 5.55 -11.53 -1.06
N VAL A 79 6.55 -12.24 -1.59
CA VAL A 79 7.17 -11.90 -2.87
C VAL A 79 6.12 -11.94 -4.00
N GLU A 80 5.29 -12.97 -4.02
CA GLU A 80 4.23 -13.10 -5.02
C GLU A 80 3.23 -11.95 -4.95
N MET A 81 2.83 -11.53 -3.75
CA MET A 81 1.93 -10.39 -3.58
C MET A 81 2.54 -9.10 -4.13
N LEU A 82 3.83 -8.86 -3.86
CA LEU A 82 4.52 -7.67 -4.37
C LEU A 82 4.63 -7.68 -5.89
N VAL A 83 4.91 -8.83 -6.47
CA VAL A 83 5.01 -8.97 -7.93
C VAL A 83 3.66 -8.74 -8.59
N LYS A 84 2.60 -9.33 -8.05
CA LYS A 84 1.25 -9.22 -8.62
C LYS A 84 0.64 -7.82 -8.48
N SER A 85 1.10 -7.03 -7.51
CA SER A 85 0.56 -5.69 -7.27
C SER A 85 1.04 -4.64 -8.27
N ARG A 86 1.95 -4.99 -9.16
CA ARG A 86 2.50 -4.07 -10.17
C ARG A 86 1.77 -4.13 -11.49
#